data_9c333cc7cbdcbe84e747fc86dae26bc9
#
_entry.id   9c333cc7cbdcbe84e747fc86dae26bc9
#
_cell.length_a   1.000
_cell.length_b   1.000
_cell.length_c   1.000
_cell.angle_alpha   90.00
_cell.angle_beta   90.00
_cell.angle_gamma   90.00
#
_symmetry.space_group_name_H-M   'P 1'
#
loop_
_entity.id
_entity.type
_entity.pdbx_description
1 polymer ?
#
loop_
_entity_poly.entity_id
_entity_poly.type
_entity_poly.pdbx_seq_one_letter_code
_entity_poly.pdbx_strand_id
1 'polypeptide(L)'
;SYSVTGVQTCALPIFPEFIYDLIGVDLPNVLVLNHKTRLPFKNEYDTPETLGPDRMAAVAGAYRLYRGRNVLVIDAGTAITYDYLSGRSYKGGTISPGLNMRFRALHKFTSRLPLCAAVEKYDSPGKNTIEAITAGAINGLLFEVREYIRLFDEKYIDSVTVITGGDGRYLKDKIKSKINYQPDLVMDGLNYILEYNAEHA
;
A
#
# COMPACT_ATOMS: atom_id res chain seq x y z
N SER A 1 -10.11 25.91 -5.60
CA SER A 1 -10.21 24.44 -5.72
C SER A 1 -8.80 23.88 -5.90
N TYR A 2 -8.39 23.02 -4.99
CA TYR A 2 -7.10 22.34 -5.07
C TYR A 2 -7.26 21.10 -5.93
N SER A 3 -6.27 20.82 -6.79
CA SER A 3 -6.24 19.58 -7.57
C SER A 3 -5.06 18.72 -7.11
N VAL A 4 -5.33 17.43 -6.86
CA VAL A 4 -4.30 16.45 -6.57
C VAL A 4 -3.83 15.85 -7.88
N THR A 5 -2.59 16.09 -8.27
CA THR A 5 -2.00 15.51 -9.47
C THR A 5 -0.80 14.65 -9.08
N GLY A 6 -0.94 13.36 -9.30
CA GLY A 6 0.17 12.41 -9.35
C GLY A 6 0.66 11.88 -8.00
N VAL A 7 0.42 10.60 -7.77
CA VAL A 7 1.18 9.77 -6.85
C VAL A 7 2.02 8.82 -7.66
N GLN A 8 3.32 8.93 -7.54
CA GLN A 8 4.20 7.90 -8.08
C GLN A 8 4.49 6.91 -6.97
N THR A 9 3.82 5.75 -7.03
CA THR A 9 4.09 4.63 -6.15
C THR A 9 5.29 3.85 -6.66
N CYS A 10 6.28 3.73 -5.80
CA CYS A 10 7.32 2.70 -5.75
C CYS A 10 7.85 2.12 -7.07
N ALA A 11 8.68 2.83 -7.80
CA ALA A 11 9.79 2.22 -8.50
C ALA A 11 10.93 3.20 -8.80
N LEU A 12 10.70 4.50 -8.68
CA LEU A 12 11.76 5.48 -8.85
C LEU A 12 11.49 6.66 -7.92
N PRO A 13 12.41 7.02 -7.04
CA PRO A 13 12.40 8.33 -6.38
C PRO A 13 12.89 9.35 -7.41
N ILE A 14 12.08 9.61 -8.43
CA ILE A 14 12.45 10.56 -9.48
C ILE A 14 11.25 11.45 -9.73
N PHE A 15 11.05 12.39 -8.82
CA PHE A 15 10.69 13.72 -9.22
C PHE A 15 11.93 14.59 -8.96
N PRO A 16 12.85 14.67 -9.93
CA PRO A 16 13.91 15.64 -9.86
C PRO A 16 13.29 17.03 -9.85
N GLU A 17 13.99 17.99 -9.29
CA GLU A 17 13.64 19.43 -9.33
C GLU A 17 13.22 19.92 -10.71
N PHE A 18 13.65 19.28 -11.80
CA PHE A 18 13.30 19.66 -13.17
C PHE A 18 11.81 19.50 -13.53
N ILE A 19 11.00 18.74 -12.78
CA ILE A 19 9.54 18.69 -13.04
C ILE A 19 8.91 20.03 -12.69
N TYR A 20 9.45 20.75 -11.73
CA TYR A 20 9.01 22.10 -11.40
C TYR A 20 9.20 23.04 -12.61
N ASP A 21 10.32 22.88 -13.32
CA ASP A 21 10.62 23.66 -14.54
C ASP A 21 9.76 23.22 -15.74
N LEU A 22 9.37 21.93 -15.80
CA LEU A 22 8.61 21.38 -16.93
C LEU A 22 7.12 21.77 -16.89
N ILE A 23 6.55 21.96 -15.71
CA ILE A 23 5.11 22.26 -15.55
C ILE A 23 4.84 23.77 -15.72
N GLY A 24 5.87 24.61 -15.68
CA GLY A 24 5.74 26.08 -15.89
C GLY A 24 4.76 26.76 -14.93
N VAL A 25 4.49 26.14 -13.80
CA VAL A 25 3.53 26.63 -12.78
C VAL A 25 4.33 27.33 -11.70
N ASP A 26 4.03 28.59 -11.49
CA ASP A 26 4.47 29.31 -10.29
C ASP A 26 3.85 28.61 -9.08
N LEU A 27 4.67 27.99 -8.22
CA LEU A 27 4.27 26.95 -7.26
C LEU A 27 3.99 27.44 -5.81
N PRO A 28 3.31 28.57 -5.55
CA PRO A 28 3.01 28.99 -4.18
C PRO A 28 2.07 28.02 -3.46
N ASN A 29 1.49 27.01 -4.15
CA ASN A 29 0.45 26.13 -3.65
C ASN A 29 0.77 24.63 -3.77
N VAL A 30 2.05 24.24 -3.83
CA VAL A 30 2.46 22.83 -3.85
C VAL A 30 2.88 22.37 -2.46
N LEU A 31 2.20 21.35 -1.95
CA LEU A 31 2.61 20.63 -0.75
C LEU A 31 3.35 19.34 -1.15
N VAL A 32 4.66 19.30 -0.86
CA VAL A 32 5.45 18.07 -1.02
C VAL A 32 5.33 17.24 0.26
N LEU A 33 4.66 16.09 0.17
CA LEU A 33 4.50 15.19 1.31
C LEU A 33 5.84 14.57 1.71
N ASN A 34 6.26 14.85 2.93
CA ASN A 34 7.47 14.32 3.54
C ASN A 34 7.30 14.20 5.08
N HIS A 35 8.34 13.76 5.77
CA HIS A 35 8.31 13.54 7.23
C HIS A 35 8.03 14.79 8.07
N LYS A 36 8.17 16.00 7.53
CA LYS A 36 7.87 17.28 8.22
C LYS A 36 6.43 17.74 7.97
N THR A 37 5.74 17.15 7.01
CA THR A 37 4.34 17.47 6.71
C THR A 37 3.46 17.12 7.91
N ARG A 38 2.59 18.05 8.33
CA ARG A 38 1.63 17.78 9.40
C ARG A 38 0.64 16.70 8.96
N LEU A 39 0.46 15.69 9.79
CA LEU A 39 -0.47 14.60 9.54
C LEU A 39 -1.71 14.72 10.45
N PRO A 40 -2.89 14.29 10.01
CA PRO A 40 -4.12 14.33 10.80
C PRO A 40 -4.14 13.29 11.94
N PHE A 41 -3.10 12.47 12.05
CA PHE A 41 -2.90 11.43 13.06
C PHE A 41 -1.49 11.52 13.64
N LYS A 42 -1.28 10.89 14.79
CA LYS A 42 0.04 10.78 15.42
C LYS A 42 0.87 9.72 14.66
N ASN A 43 2.02 10.11 14.16
CA ASN A 43 3.00 9.16 13.60
C ASN A 43 3.93 8.67 14.73
N GLU A 44 3.91 7.36 15.00
CA GLU A 44 4.77 6.70 16.00
C GLU A 44 5.87 5.85 15.33
N TYR A 45 6.19 6.14 14.07
CA TYR A 45 7.30 5.48 13.36
C TYR A 45 8.64 6.05 13.85
N ASP A 46 9.57 5.18 14.29
CA ASP A 46 10.81 5.59 14.94
C ASP A 46 11.75 6.38 14.01
N THR A 47 11.66 6.14 12.69
CA THR A 47 12.46 6.82 11.66
C THR A 47 11.54 7.47 10.62
N PRO A 48 10.82 8.55 10.98
CA PRO A 48 9.81 9.16 10.12
C PRO A 48 10.37 9.66 8.77
N GLU A 49 11.66 9.98 8.71
CA GLU A 49 12.35 10.38 7.48
C GLU A 49 12.49 9.26 6.44
N THR A 50 12.39 8.00 6.86
CA THR A 50 12.44 6.82 5.98
C THR A 50 11.08 6.26 5.63
N LEU A 51 10.00 6.80 6.25
CA LEU A 51 8.64 6.35 5.97
C LEU A 51 8.19 6.83 4.58
N GLY A 52 7.80 5.91 3.72
CA GLY A 52 7.33 6.20 2.38
C GLY A 52 6.12 7.15 2.37
N PRO A 53 6.10 8.18 1.51
CA PRO A 53 4.96 9.09 1.37
C PRO A 53 3.66 8.39 0.98
N ASP A 54 3.75 7.32 0.19
CA ASP A 54 2.64 6.45 -0.21
C ASP A 54 1.96 5.79 0.99
N ARG A 55 2.75 5.29 1.95
CA ARG A 55 2.24 4.71 3.19
C ARG A 55 1.56 5.76 4.07
N MET A 56 2.18 6.95 4.21
CA MET A 56 1.56 8.07 4.94
C MET A 56 0.21 8.46 4.32
N ALA A 57 0.15 8.53 3.01
CA ALA A 57 -1.08 8.87 2.29
C ALA A 57 -2.14 7.77 2.45
N ALA A 58 -1.80 6.49 2.25
CA ALA A 58 -2.74 5.38 2.43
C ALA A 58 -3.34 5.36 3.84
N VAL A 59 -2.50 5.56 4.87
CA VAL A 59 -2.96 5.65 6.27
C VAL A 59 -3.85 6.86 6.50
N ALA A 60 -3.56 8.02 5.89
CA ALA A 60 -4.40 9.22 6.00
C ALA A 60 -5.78 9.01 5.36
N GLY A 61 -5.84 8.35 4.20
CA GLY A 61 -7.09 7.95 3.57
C GLY A 61 -7.92 7.02 4.46
N ALA A 62 -7.28 6.00 5.02
CA ALA A 62 -7.92 5.10 5.96
C ALA A 62 -8.39 5.81 7.24
N TYR A 63 -7.59 6.71 7.78
CA TYR A 63 -7.96 7.53 8.94
C TYR A 63 -9.20 8.42 8.66
N ARG A 64 -9.28 9.01 7.47
CA ARG A 64 -10.45 9.82 7.06
C ARG A 64 -11.72 8.97 7.03
N LEU A 65 -11.65 7.75 6.45
CA LEU A 65 -12.80 6.86 6.27
C LEU A 65 -13.24 6.18 7.58
N TYR A 66 -12.29 5.85 8.44
CA TYR A 66 -12.53 5.01 9.65
C TYR A 66 -12.02 5.70 10.91
N ARG A 67 -12.32 6.98 11.05
CA ARG A 67 -11.85 7.82 12.18
C ARG A 67 -12.11 7.17 13.53
N GLY A 68 -11.06 7.06 14.34
CA GLY A 68 -11.11 6.49 15.68
C GLY A 68 -11.13 4.96 15.76
N ARG A 69 -11.14 4.26 14.62
CA ARG A 69 -11.11 2.79 14.58
C ARG A 69 -9.68 2.23 14.48
N ASN A 70 -9.57 0.93 14.72
CA ASN A 70 -8.35 0.18 14.44
C ASN A 70 -8.40 -0.30 12.99
N VAL A 71 -7.44 0.12 12.16
CA VAL A 71 -7.43 -0.15 10.72
C VAL A 71 -6.12 -0.81 10.31
N LEU A 72 -6.20 -1.97 9.67
CA LEU A 72 -5.13 -2.56 8.89
C LEU A 72 -5.24 -2.05 7.45
N VAL A 73 -4.26 -1.28 7.01
CA VAL A 73 -4.17 -0.79 5.64
C VAL A 73 -3.21 -1.67 4.87
N ILE A 74 -3.70 -2.27 3.78
CA ILE A 74 -2.92 -3.13 2.90
C ILE A 74 -2.82 -2.43 1.55
N ASP A 75 -1.61 -2.02 1.15
CA ASP A 75 -1.36 -1.54 -0.21
C ASP A 75 -0.65 -2.64 -1.00
N ALA A 76 -1.39 -3.21 -1.96
CA ALA A 76 -0.93 -4.32 -2.78
C ALA A 76 -0.44 -3.82 -4.14
N GLY A 77 0.81 -3.35 -4.17
CA GLY A 77 1.50 -2.85 -5.35
C GLY A 77 2.73 -3.68 -5.73
N THR A 78 3.77 -3.00 -6.21
CA THR A 78 5.08 -3.63 -6.50
C THR A 78 5.67 -4.32 -5.27
N ALA A 79 5.65 -3.63 -4.13
CA ALA A 79 5.72 -4.22 -2.80
C ALA A 79 4.30 -4.29 -2.24
N ILE A 80 4.08 -5.14 -1.25
CA ILE A 80 2.87 -5.10 -0.44
C ILE A 80 3.22 -4.56 0.94
N THR A 81 2.46 -3.60 1.43
CA THR A 81 2.63 -3.04 2.77
C THR A 81 1.42 -3.37 3.65
N TYR A 82 1.68 -3.50 4.94
CA TYR A 82 0.68 -3.73 5.98
C TYR A 82 0.87 -2.67 7.04
N ASP A 83 0.04 -1.66 7.06
CA ASP A 83 0.15 -0.49 7.92
C ASP A 83 -0.90 -0.49 9.03
N TYR A 84 -0.47 -0.28 10.27
CA TYR A 84 -1.29 -0.42 11.47
C TYR A 84 -1.68 0.95 12.01
N LEU A 85 -2.95 1.29 11.87
CA LEU A 85 -3.55 2.49 12.47
C LEU A 85 -4.42 2.06 13.67
N SER A 86 -4.12 2.58 14.86
CA SER A 86 -4.91 2.33 16.06
C SER A 86 -5.46 3.64 16.59
N GLY A 87 -6.77 3.82 16.46
CA GLY A 87 -7.46 5.06 16.81
C GLY A 87 -6.91 6.26 16.03
N ARG A 88 -6.07 7.06 16.67
CA ARG A 88 -5.42 8.24 16.08
C ARG A 88 -3.91 8.07 15.91
N SER A 89 -3.38 6.87 16.08
CA SER A 89 -1.94 6.62 16.06
C SER A 89 -1.56 5.62 14.99
N TYR A 90 -0.68 6.02 14.08
CA TYR A 90 0.01 5.11 13.18
C TYR A 90 1.11 4.39 13.94
N LYS A 91 1.05 3.08 13.98
CA LYS A 91 1.92 2.21 14.79
C LYS A 91 3.09 1.61 14.01
N GLY A 92 3.24 2.00 12.74
CA GLY A 92 4.18 1.34 11.84
C GLY A 92 3.53 0.24 11.02
N GLY A 93 4.35 -0.59 10.40
CA GLY A 93 3.86 -1.64 9.53
C GLY A 93 5.00 -2.52 9.00
N THR A 94 4.66 -3.39 8.07
CA THR A 94 5.60 -4.31 7.43
C THR A 94 5.56 -4.16 5.91
N ILE A 95 6.66 -4.54 5.27
CA ILE A 95 6.84 -4.49 3.82
C ILE A 95 7.24 -5.89 3.35
N SER A 96 6.60 -6.38 2.31
CA SER A 96 6.87 -7.68 1.72
C SER A 96 6.85 -7.59 0.19
N PRO A 97 7.43 -8.55 -0.54
CA PRO A 97 7.36 -8.55 -2.00
C PRO A 97 5.92 -8.69 -2.49
N GLY A 98 5.48 -7.80 -3.38
CA GLY A 98 4.22 -7.93 -4.10
C GLY A 98 4.21 -9.12 -5.07
N LEU A 99 3.06 -9.43 -5.66
CA LEU A 99 2.86 -10.65 -6.44
C LEU A 99 3.82 -10.76 -7.63
N ASN A 100 3.93 -9.71 -8.43
CA ASN A 100 4.85 -9.69 -9.58
C ASN A 100 6.32 -9.76 -9.15
N MET A 101 6.68 -9.17 -8.01
CA MET A 101 8.04 -9.25 -7.49
C MET A 101 8.40 -10.69 -7.11
N ARG A 102 7.47 -11.48 -6.57
CA ARG A 102 7.67 -12.90 -6.25
C ARG A 102 7.98 -13.72 -7.50
N PHE A 103 7.22 -13.54 -8.58
CA PHE A 103 7.50 -14.21 -9.86
C PHE A 103 8.85 -13.81 -10.44
N ARG A 104 9.16 -12.51 -10.46
CA ARG A 104 10.43 -12.01 -10.96
C ARG A 104 11.61 -12.47 -10.11
N ALA A 105 11.47 -12.57 -8.80
CA ALA A 105 12.50 -13.07 -7.91
C ALA A 105 12.83 -14.53 -8.20
N LEU A 106 11.83 -15.39 -8.34
CA LEU A 106 12.03 -16.80 -8.69
C LEU A 106 12.77 -16.96 -10.03
N HIS A 107 12.37 -16.19 -11.03
CA HIS A 107 13.04 -16.20 -12.34
C HIS A 107 14.48 -15.67 -12.25
N LYS A 108 14.67 -14.50 -11.62
CA LYS A 108 15.95 -13.79 -11.61
C LYS A 108 17.04 -14.50 -10.78
N PHE A 109 16.64 -15.10 -9.65
CA PHE A 109 17.58 -15.67 -8.67
C PHE A 109 17.71 -17.19 -8.77
N THR A 110 17.15 -17.81 -9.82
CA THR A 110 17.32 -19.23 -10.10
C THR A 110 17.76 -19.42 -11.55
N SER A 111 18.51 -20.52 -11.83
CA SER A 111 19.09 -20.75 -13.15
C SER A 111 18.11 -21.28 -14.20
N ARG A 112 16.96 -21.84 -13.78
CA ARG A 112 16.08 -22.61 -14.69
C ARG A 112 14.60 -22.29 -14.58
N LEU A 113 14.18 -21.48 -13.62
CA LEU A 113 12.76 -21.18 -13.46
C LEU A 113 12.31 -20.14 -14.48
N PRO A 114 11.27 -20.42 -15.27
CA PRO A 114 10.73 -19.46 -16.23
C PRO A 114 10.06 -18.28 -15.51
N LEU A 115 9.98 -17.15 -16.20
CA LEU A 115 9.17 -16.04 -15.74
C LEU A 115 7.70 -16.39 -15.90
N CYS A 116 6.97 -16.39 -14.79
CA CYS A 116 5.52 -16.59 -14.75
C CYS A 116 4.81 -15.29 -14.37
N ALA A 117 3.49 -15.28 -14.51
CA ALA A 117 2.61 -14.18 -14.13
C ALA A 117 1.39 -14.69 -13.35
N ALA A 118 0.70 -13.77 -12.70
CA ALA A 118 -0.56 -14.07 -12.02
C ALA A 118 -1.64 -14.52 -13.03
N VAL A 119 -2.42 -15.51 -12.62
CA VAL A 119 -3.58 -16.01 -13.36
C VAL A 119 -4.79 -16.13 -12.44
N GLU A 120 -5.98 -16.08 -13.04
CA GLU A 120 -7.22 -16.20 -12.27
C GLU A 120 -7.46 -17.61 -11.73
N LYS A 121 -7.14 -18.62 -12.53
CA LYS A 121 -7.34 -20.02 -12.17
C LYS A 121 -6.03 -20.78 -12.27
N TYR A 122 -5.72 -21.57 -11.27
CA TYR A 122 -4.54 -22.43 -11.20
C TYR A 122 -4.79 -23.61 -10.29
N ASP A 123 -4.10 -24.70 -10.56
CA ASP A 123 -4.16 -25.90 -9.73
C ASP A 123 -3.11 -25.81 -8.59
N SER A 124 -3.49 -26.37 -7.44
CA SER A 124 -2.59 -26.50 -6.30
C SER A 124 -2.85 -27.84 -5.59
N PRO A 125 -1.83 -28.71 -5.49
CA PRO A 125 -0.46 -28.53 -5.96
C PRO A 125 -0.36 -28.51 -7.50
N GLY A 126 0.60 -27.73 -8.05
CA GLY A 126 0.93 -27.74 -9.46
C GLY A 126 1.63 -29.03 -9.89
N LYS A 127 1.36 -29.50 -11.11
CA LYS A 127 1.88 -30.75 -11.65
C LYS A 127 3.04 -30.57 -12.63
N ASN A 128 3.40 -29.32 -12.93
CA ASN A 128 4.56 -28.93 -13.71
C ASN A 128 5.19 -27.66 -13.13
N THR A 129 6.37 -27.27 -13.62
CA THR A 129 7.14 -26.14 -13.09
C THR A 129 6.37 -24.83 -13.12
N ILE A 130 5.64 -24.54 -14.18
CA ILE A 130 4.85 -23.28 -14.31
C ILE A 130 3.72 -23.27 -13.29
N GLU A 131 2.95 -24.35 -13.18
CA GLU A 131 1.88 -24.48 -12.20
C GLU A 131 2.43 -24.40 -10.76
N ALA A 132 3.56 -25.05 -10.48
CA ALA A 132 4.17 -25.02 -9.15
C ALA A 132 4.64 -23.62 -8.77
N ILE A 133 5.28 -22.87 -9.68
CA ILE A 133 5.66 -21.46 -9.47
C ILE A 133 4.42 -20.61 -9.24
N THR A 134 3.40 -20.76 -10.08
CA THR A 134 2.16 -19.99 -10.02
C THR A 134 1.44 -20.23 -8.70
N ALA A 135 1.23 -21.50 -8.33
CA ALA A 135 0.58 -21.87 -7.07
C ALA A 135 1.38 -21.37 -5.86
N GLY A 136 2.71 -21.55 -5.88
CA GLY A 136 3.58 -21.13 -4.79
C GLY A 136 3.57 -19.62 -4.56
N ALA A 137 3.72 -18.82 -5.62
CA ALA A 137 3.73 -17.37 -5.52
C ALA A 137 2.37 -16.80 -5.08
N ILE A 138 1.28 -17.27 -5.69
CA ILE A 138 -0.06 -16.77 -5.38
C ILE A 138 -0.51 -17.23 -3.98
N ASN A 139 -0.42 -18.54 -3.68
CA ASN A 139 -0.84 -19.05 -2.39
C ASN A 139 0.01 -18.47 -1.25
N GLY A 140 1.33 -18.34 -1.45
CA GLY A 140 2.22 -17.73 -0.48
C GLY A 140 1.77 -16.32 -0.10
N LEU A 141 1.43 -15.49 -1.08
CA LEU A 141 0.91 -14.15 -0.83
C LEU A 141 -0.47 -14.19 -0.14
N LEU A 142 -1.39 -15.06 -0.59
CA LEU A 142 -2.72 -15.19 0.02
C LEU A 142 -2.64 -15.66 1.48
N PHE A 143 -1.74 -16.57 1.80
CA PHE A 143 -1.51 -17.03 3.19
C PHE A 143 -0.97 -15.89 4.05
N GLU A 144 0.00 -15.15 3.53
CA GLU A 144 0.59 -14.00 4.20
C GLU A 144 -0.49 -12.94 4.51
N VAL A 145 -1.27 -12.51 3.51
CA VAL A 145 -2.32 -11.51 3.71
C VAL A 145 -3.37 -11.97 4.72
N ARG A 146 -3.83 -13.23 4.60
CA ARG A 146 -4.80 -13.79 5.56
C ARG A 146 -4.27 -13.80 6.98
N GLU A 147 -3.00 -14.15 7.16
CA GLU A 147 -2.37 -14.21 8.47
C GLU A 147 -2.22 -12.82 9.09
N TYR A 148 -1.81 -11.80 8.31
CA TYR A 148 -1.78 -10.42 8.80
C TYR A 148 -3.17 -9.93 9.23
N ILE A 149 -4.23 -10.25 8.47
CA ILE A 149 -5.61 -9.91 8.84
C ILE A 149 -5.99 -10.61 10.15
N ARG A 150 -5.74 -11.92 10.25
CA ARG A 150 -6.05 -12.72 11.45
C ARG A 150 -5.37 -12.16 12.69
N LEU A 151 -4.06 -11.90 12.61
CA LEU A 151 -3.28 -11.35 13.74
C LEU A 151 -3.75 -9.95 14.13
N PHE A 152 -4.17 -9.14 13.15
CA PHE A 152 -4.71 -7.82 13.43
C PHE A 152 -6.06 -7.90 14.12
N ASP A 153 -6.96 -8.76 13.64
CA ASP A 153 -8.29 -8.98 14.22
C ASP A 153 -8.22 -9.55 15.65
N GLU A 154 -7.23 -10.41 15.93
CA GLU A 154 -6.99 -10.93 17.28
C GLU A 154 -6.47 -9.85 18.26
N LYS A 155 -5.66 -8.93 17.74
CA LYS A 155 -5.05 -7.87 18.56
C LYS A 155 -6.00 -6.71 18.84
N TYR A 156 -6.88 -6.40 17.91
CA TYR A 156 -7.71 -5.19 17.96
C TYR A 156 -9.20 -5.52 17.84
N ILE A 157 -9.97 -5.17 18.88
CA ILE A 157 -11.43 -5.25 18.84
C ILE A 157 -11.98 -4.24 17.81
N ASP A 158 -13.04 -4.61 17.09
CA ASP A 158 -13.67 -3.79 16.04
C ASP A 158 -12.70 -3.34 14.95
N SER A 159 -11.76 -4.20 14.60
CA SER A 159 -10.82 -3.97 13.52
C SER A 159 -11.49 -3.80 12.17
N VAL A 160 -10.83 -3.05 11.31
CA VAL A 160 -11.21 -2.87 9.89
C VAL A 160 -10.00 -3.18 9.03
N THR A 161 -10.16 -4.02 8.01
CA THR A 161 -9.15 -4.21 6.98
C THR A 161 -9.55 -3.46 5.72
N VAL A 162 -8.64 -2.62 5.23
CA VAL A 162 -8.76 -1.90 3.95
C VAL A 162 -7.64 -2.36 3.04
N ILE A 163 -7.97 -2.64 1.79
CA ILE A 163 -7.00 -2.99 0.76
C ILE A 163 -7.08 -2.00 -0.41
N THR A 164 -5.91 -1.60 -0.91
CA THR A 164 -5.71 -0.73 -2.08
C THR A 164 -4.58 -1.29 -2.95
N GLY A 165 -4.17 -0.53 -3.96
CA GLY A 165 -3.10 -0.90 -4.88
C GLY A 165 -3.57 -1.71 -6.09
N GLY A 166 -2.67 -1.87 -7.06
CA GLY A 166 -2.99 -2.50 -8.35
C GLY A 166 -3.43 -3.96 -8.25
N ASP A 167 -2.87 -4.71 -7.30
CA ASP A 167 -3.24 -6.11 -7.03
C ASP A 167 -4.35 -6.23 -5.97
N GLY A 168 -4.82 -5.11 -5.40
CA GLY A 168 -5.78 -5.10 -4.29
C GLY A 168 -7.10 -5.78 -4.62
N ARG A 169 -7.66 -5.53 -5.82
CA ARG A 169 -8.89 -6.18 -6.28
C ARG A 169 -8.72 -7.68 -6.43
N TYR A 170 -7.63 -8.10 -7.07
CA TYR A 170 -7.30 -9.52 -7.25
C TYR A 170 -7.21 -10.27 -5.92
N LEU A 171 -6.53 -9.68 -4.93
CA LEU A 171 -6.41 -10.27 -3.60
C LEU A 171 -7.74 -10.31 -2.87
N LYS A 172 -8.53 -9.22 -2.89
CA LYS A 172 -9.86 -9.19 -2.28
C LYS A 172 -10.76 -10.32 -2.80
N ASP A 173 -10.77 -10.52 -4.13
CA ASP A 173 -11.66 -11.52 -4.74
C ASP A 173 -11.27 -12.97 -4.37
N LYS A 174 -9.97 -13.20 -4.05
CA LYS A 174 -9.45 -14.51 -3.61
C LYS A 174 -9.48 -14.73 -2.09
N ILE A 175 -9.55 -13.68 -1.31
CA ILE A 175 -9.55 -13.74 0.15
C ILE A 175 -10.99 -13.66 0.65
N LYS A 176 -11.49 -14.76 1.23
CA LYS A 176 -12.85 -14.84 1.82
C LYS A 176 -12.91 -14.22 3.22
N SER A 177 -12.41 -13.00 3.37
CA SER A 177 -12.45 -12.24 4.62
C SER A 177 -13.18 -10.91 4.40
N LYS A 178 -13.63 -10.27 5.49
CA LYS A 178 -14.27 -8.96 5.42
C LYS A 178 -13.23 -7.88 5.14
N ILE A 179 -12.99 -7.61 3.85
CA ILE A 179 -12.03 -6.62 3.37
C ILE A 179 -12.77 -5.52 2.62
N ASN A 180 -12.46 -4.27 2.94
CA ASN A 180 -12.95 -3.11 2.21
C ASN A 180 -11.94 -2.74 1.13
N TYR A 181 -12.33 -2.82 -0.15
CA TYR A 181 -11.49 -2.40 -1.26
C TYR A 181 -11.70 -0.92 -1.56
N GLN A 182 -10.62 -0.16 -1.52
CA GLN A 182 -10.59 1.28 -1.77
C GLN A 182 -9.49 1.59 -2.80
N PRO A 183 -9.81 1.61 -4.10
CA PRO A 183 -8.82 1.78 -5.15
C PRO A 183 -8.07 3.12 -5.06
N ASP A 184 -8.77 4.17 -4.65
CA ASP A 184 -8.27 5.55 -4.63
C ASP A 184 -7.75 5.99 -3.25
N LEU A 185 -7.55 5.03 -2.31
CA LEU A 185 -7.22 5.32 -0.91
C LEU A 185 -6.02 6.26 -0.74
N VAL A 186 -4.97 6.07 -1.55
CA VAL A 186 -3.76 6.90 -1.51
C VAL A 186 -4.06 8.32 -1.99
N MET A 187 -4.84 8.47 -3.06
CA MET A 187 -5.25 9.76 -3.60
C MET A 187 -6.16 10.53 -2.62
N ASP A 188 -7.13 9.83 -2.03
CA ASP A 188 -8.00 10.37 -0.98
C ASP A 188 -7.20 10.84 0.23
N GLY A 189 -6.17 10.07 0.58
CA GLY A 189 -5.28 10.41 1.68
C GLY A 189 -4.41 11.63 1.40
N LEU A 190 -3.87 11.74 0.20
CA LEU A 190 -3.12 12.94 -0.22
C LEU A 190 -3.99 14.19 -0.19
N ASN A 191 -5.20 14.08 -0.75
CA ASN A 191 -6.15 15.19 -0.71
C ASN A 191 -6.49 15.59 0.74
N TYR A 192 -6.70 14.60 1.60
CA TYR A 192 -7.00 14.86 3.00
C TYR A 192 -5.83 15.52 3.75
N ILE A 193 -4.59 15.10 3.49
CA ILE A 193 -3.40 15.76 4.06
C ILE A 193 -3.28 17.20 3.56
N LEU A 194 -3.55 17.45 2.28
CA LEU A 194 -3.53 18.78 1.69
C LEU A 194 -4.57 19.70 2.36
N GLU A 195 -5.83 19.25 2.46
CA GLU A 195 -6.91 19.98 3.15
C GLU A 195 -6.52 20.28 4.61
N TYR A 196 -6.01 19.27 5.33
CA TYR A 196 -5.59 19.41 6.72
C TYR A 196 -4.49 20.45 6.91
N ASN A 197 -3.50 20.51 6.01
CA ASN A 197 -2.44 21.52 6.11
C ASN A 197 -2.93 22.93 5.71
N ALA A 198 -3.85 23.03 4.75
CA ALA A 198 -4.45 24.32 4.39
C ALA A 198 -5.29 24.94 5.52
N GLU A 199 -5.97 24.11 6.34
CA GLU A 199 -6.75 24.55 7.49
C GLU A 199 -5.88 24.96 8.70
N HIS A 200 -4.60 24.53 8.74
CA HIS A 200 -3.69 24.73 9.87
C HIS A 200 -2.41 25.53 9.49
N ALA A 201 -2.44 26.20 8.33
CA ALA A 201 -1.35 27.03 7.81
C ALA A 201 -1.18 28.40 8.53
#